data_9cb9012d9787cd301902b6aae1a61652
#
_entry.id   9cb9012d9787cd301902b6aae1a61652
#
_cell.length_a   1.000
_cell.length_b   1.000
_cell.length_c   1.000
_cell.angle_alpha   90.00
_cell.angle_beta   90.00
_cell.angle_gamma   90.00
#
_symmetry.space_group_name_H-M   'P 1'
#
loop_
_entity.id
_entity.type
_entity.pdbx_description
1 polymer ?
#
loop_
_entity_poly.entity_id
_entity_poly.type
_entity_poly.pdbx_seq_one_letter_code
_entity_poly.pdbx_strand_id
1 'polypeptide(L)'
;MMKPITKKVLFSMPMVVLTAALACTMAGCGGGSTDGTRGESGGEASAEQKAYESQKVEVMGFTIESLADGTYYRGDVYKQDGFYLRVKITNNNEKAKQKTTVGAIAAFGELEATDPTFHGSAKGLLSFDLNKPEGLSEGTQIEGDPSIEPGESIEWVYFWDTKDNYYGPISVGFFGNVATNENCGVMHFDTTDGMTDEMKAANAEAEAIAAKGGVDYSAYSVTAAKGWALVETNDDRGSAVFNPDGSTKRFQTKIMSREPLAEAEAIQGNYNGKGVLDEVDVKGVTWMRYTAETGTVYMYAKAPCGKTVHMFFDNGITWDDALPMMENVVLK
;
A
#
# COMPACT_ATOMS: atom_id res chain seq x y z
N MET A 1 -34.08 -8.35 -22.85
CA MET A 1 -34.30 -7.73 -21.53
C MET A 1 -33.21 -8.26 -20.59
N MET A 2 -32.07 -7.57 -20.49
CA MET A 2 -30.98 -7.91 -19.60
C MET A 2 -31.10 -7.04 -18.34
N LYS A 3 -31.13 -7.68 -17.16
CA LYS A 3 -31.13 -6.99 -15.85
C LYS A 3 -29.72 -6.50 -15.54
N PRO A 4 -29.54 -5.29 -15.02
CA PRO A 4 -28.25 -4.81 -14.58
C PRO A 4 -27.84 -5.51 -13.28
N ILE A 5 -26.63 -6.07 -13.25
CA ILE A 5 -26.00 -6.61 -12.07
C ILE A 5 -25.35 -5.45 -11.32
N THR A 6 -25.99 -5.03 -10.24
CA THR A 6 -25.43 -4.04 -9.32
C THR A 6 -24.40 -4.75 -8.43
N LYS A 7 -23.11 -4.59 -8.68
CA LYS A 7 -22.05 -4.96 -7.75
C LYS A 7 -22.01 -3.92 -6.62
N LYS A 8 -22.52 -4.29 -5.46
CA LYS A 8 -22.25 -3.56 -4.21
C LYS A 8 -20.82 -3.84 -3.82
N VAL A 9 -19.97 -2.82 -3.94
CA VAL A 9 -18.66 -2.80 -3.28
C VAL A 9 -18.93 -2.44 -1.83
N LEU A 10 -18.85 -3.41 -0.93
CA LEU A 10 -18.83 -3.17 0.51
C LEU A 10 -17.41 -2.77 0.88
N PHE A 11 -17.21 -1.49 1.18
CA PHE A 11 -16.06 -1.04 1.96
C PHE A 11 -16.30 -1.48 3.41
N SER A 12 -15.54 -2.45 3.90
CA SER A 12 -15.45 -2.73 5.32
C SER A 12 -14.50 -1.71 5.94
N MET A 13 -15.03 -0.76 6.70
CA MET A 13 -14.25 0.09 7.58
C MET A 13 -13.65 -0.77 8.70
N PRO A 14 -12.37 -0.62 9.04
CA PRO A 14 -11.83 -1.22 10.25
C PRO A 14 -12.42 -0.50 11.47
N MET A 15 -13.08 -1.27 12.31
CA MET A 15 -13.57 -0.83 13.62
C MET A 15 -12.40 -0.83 14.60
N VAL A 16 -11.89 0.35 14.94
CA VAL A 16 -10.88 0.50 15.99
C VAL A 16 -11.50 0.14 17.34
N VAL A 17 -11.14 -1.02 17.87
CA VAL A 17 -11.47 -1.42 19.24
C VAL A 17 -10.36 -0.91 20.16
N LEU A 18 -10.66 0.12 20.92
CA LEU A 18 -9.82 0.67 21.97
C LEU A 18 -9.91 -0.25 23.20
N THR A 19 -8.93 -1.13 23.41
CA THR A 19 -8.80 -1.90 24.65
C THR A 19 -7.86 -1.18 25.60
N ALA A 20 -8.43 -0.63 26.68
CA ALA A 20 -7.69 -0.07 27.79
C ALA A 20 -7.02 -1.19 28.61
N ALA A 21 -5.68 -1.21 28.65
CA ALA A 21 -4.92 -2.10 29.49
C ALA A 21 -4.82 -1.55 30.93
N LEU A 22 -5.27 -2.33 31.88
CA LEU A 22 -5.18 -2.10 33.31
C LEU A 22 -3.76 -2.38 33.80
N ALA A 23 -3.12 -1.38 34.41
CA ALA A 23 -1.82 -1.55 35.05
C ALA A 23 -1.97 -2.32 36.36
N CYS A 24 -1.22 -3.42 36.52
CA CYS A 24 -0.97 -4.03 37.82
C CYS A 24 0.45 -3.69 38.27
N THR A 25 0.53 -2.81 39.28
CA THR A 25 1.73 -2.53 40.07
C THR A 25 2.00 -3.69 41.04
N MET A 26 3.19 -4.28 40.99
CA MET A 26 3.72 -5.08 42.09
C MET A 26 5.04 -4.46 42.56
N ALA A 27 5.01 -3.97 43.77
CA ALA A 27 6.17 -3.54 44.51
C ALA A 27 6.94 -4.73 45.09
N GLY A 28 8.25 -4.75 44.90
CA GLY A 28 9.17 -5.69 45.56
C GLY A 28 10.39 -4.95 46.08
N CYS A 29 10.46 -4.80 47.38
CA CYS A 29 11.58 -4.28 48.17
C CYS A 29 12.78 -5.22 48.18
N GLY A 30 14.02 -4.67 48.19
CA GLY A 30 15.22 -5.38 48.55
C GLY A 30 16.45 -4.48 48.46
N GLY A 31 16.89 -3.96 49.59
CA GLY A 31 17.96 -3.00 49.73
C GLY A 31 19.39 -3.61 49.67
N GLY A 32 20.38 -2.71 49.56
CA GLY A 32 21.81 -3.03 49.69
C GLY A 32 22.68 -1.87 49.23
N SER A 33 23.22 -1.14 50.16
CA SER A 33 24.14 0.01 50.10
C SER A 33 25.51 -0.37 49.51
N THR A 34 26.15 0.51 48.73
CA THR A 34 27.35 1.30 49.07
C THR A 34 28.06 1.86 47.83
N ASP A 35 28.18 3.16 47.84
CA ASP A 35 29.36 4.01 47.58
C ASP A 35 30.15 3.95 46.25
N GLY A 36 30.24 5.11 45.63
CA GLY A 36 31.48 5.59 45.02
C GLY A 36 31.49 5.92 43.51
N THR A 37 31.54 7.22 43.30
CA THR A 37 32.18 7.94 42.16
C THR A 37 31.42 8.20 40.86
N ARG A 38 31.17 9.44 40.71
CA ARG A 38 30.98 10.40 39.63
C ARG A 38 31.52 9.98 38.26
N GLY A 39 30.64 9.95 37.28
CA GLY A 39 30.95 9.91 35.84
C GLY A 39 29.70 10.30 35.06
N GLU A 40 29.69 11.56 34.55
CA GLU A 40 28.69 12.02 33.60
C GLU A 40 28.78 11.18 32.31
N SER A 41 27.73 10.53 31.93
CA SER A 41 27.47 10.19 30.52
C SER A 41 25.97 10.08 30.32
N GLY A 42 25.49 10.72 29.25
CA GLY A 42 24.11 10.88 28.90
C GLY A 42 23.32 9.58 28.92
N GLY A 43 22.19 9.63 29.59
CA GLY A 43 21.22 8.54 29.59
C GLY A 43 20.54 8.46 28.22
N GLU A 44 20.99 7.51 27.41
CA GLU A 44 20.15 6.92 26.37
C GLU A 44 19.02 6.18 27.11
N ALA A 45 17.80 6.69 26.99
CA ALA A 45 16.63 5.94 27.41
C ALA A 45 16.62 4.64 26.59
N SER A 46 16.91 3.52 27.26
CA SER A 46 16.71 2.21 26.68
C SER A 46 15.20 2.07 26.40
N ALA A 47 14.78 2.16 25.14
CA ALA A 47 13.48 1.71 24.73
C ALA A 47 13.36 0.25 25.22
N GLU A 48 12.38 -0.05 26.06
CA GLU A 48 12.05 -1.42 26.41
C GLU A 48 11.75 -2.14 25.10
N GLN A 49 12.67 -3.05 24.73
CA GLN A 49 12.53 -3.87 23.54
C GLN A 49 11.35 -4.81 23.81
N LYS A 50 10.18 -4.50 23.25
CA LYS A 50 8.97 -5.33 23.32
C LYS A 50 9.37 -6.73 22.85
N ALA A 51 9.13 -7.75 23.66
CA ALA A 51 9.42 -9.13 23.29
C ALA A 51 8.66 -9.47 22.01
N TYR A 52 9.34 -10.07 21.03
CA TYR A 52 8.71 -10.51 19.78
C TYR A 52 7.62 -11.54 20.08
N GLU A 53 6.40 -11.30 19.60
CA GLU A 53 5.27 -12.20 19.75
C GLU A 53 5.24 -13.19 18.59
N SER A 54 5.78 -14.40 18.83
CA SER A 54 5.86 -15.45 17.82
C SER A 54 4.47 -15.98 17.46
N GLN A 55 4.20 -16.13 16.15
CA GLN A 55 3.01 -16.79 15.61
C GLN A 55 3.38 -18.20 15.13
N LYS A 56 2.40 -19.11 15.16
CA LYS A 56 2.62 -20.51 14.84
C LYS A 56 1.46 -21.08 14.02
N VAL A 57 1.80 -21.81 12.96
CA VAL A 57 0.84 -22.54 12.13
C VAL A 57 1.31 -23.96 11.87
N GLU A 58 0.36 -24.85 11.58
CA GLU A 58 0.66 -26.24 11.22
C GLU A 58 0.12 -26.51 9.80
N VAL A 59 1.01 -26.94 8.92
CA VAL A 59 0.72 -27.18 7.50
C VAL A 59 1.43 -28.43 7.02
N MET A 60 0.72 -29.40 6.45
CA MET A 60 1.29 -30.63 5.87
C MET A 60 2.19 -31.42 6.82
N GLY A 61 1.91 -31.42 8.12
CA GLY A 61 2.73 -32.05 9.14
C GLY A 61 4.03 -31.30 9.44
N PHE A 62 4.13 -30.04 9.04
CA PHE A 62 5.14 -29.11 9.52
C PHE A 62 4.56 -28.16 10.54
N THR A 63 5.36 -27.82 11.53
CA THR A 63 5.12 -26.64 12.37
C THR A 63 5.98 -25.52 11.85
N ILE A 64 5.38 -24.37 11.59
CA ILE A 64 6.05 -23.14 11.16
C ILE A 64 5.84 -22.10 12.26
N GLU A 65 6.94 -21.54 12.76
CA GLU A 65 6.93 -20.57 13.85
C GLU A 65 7.67 -19.31 13.40
N SER A 66 7.06 -18.15 13.52
CA SER A 66 7.71 -16.88 13.21
C SER A 66 8.75 -16.54 14.27
N LEU A 67 9.95 -16.13 13.85
CA LEU A 67 11.06 -15.75 14.71
C LEU A 67 11.33 -14.24 14.68
N ALA A 68 11.13 -13.61 13.53
CA ALA A 68 11.26 -12.17 13.30
C ALA A 68 10.54 -11.79 12.01
N ASP A 69 10.05 -10.58 11.96
CA ASP A 69 9.53 -9.95 10.75
C ASP A 69 9.93 -8.47 10.72
N GLY A 70 9.79 -7.84 9.57
CA GLY A 70 10.05 -6.43 9.42
C GLY A 70 10.08 -5.99 7.96
N THR A 71 10.31 -4.69 7.81
CA THR A 71 10.48 -4.06 6.50
C THR A 71 11.96 -3.90 6.17
N TYR A 72 12.29 -3.88 4.89
CA TYR A 72 13.63 -3.60 4.40
C TYR A 72 13.59 -2.69 3.18
N TYR A 73 14.63 -1.87 3.01
CA TYR A 73 14.78 -1.00 1.85
C TYR A 73 15.68 -1.65 0.81
N ARG A 74 15.24 -1.68 -0.43
CA ARG A 74 15.92 -2.40 -1.52
C ARG A 74 16.99 -1.59 -2.25
N GLY A 75 17.39 -0.46 -1.70
CA GLY A 75 18.48 0.38 -2.22
C GLY A 75 18.06 1.35 -3.34
N ASP A 76 19.02 2.17 -3.79
CA ASP A 76 18.76 3.34 -4.67
C ASP A 76 18.26 2.99 -6.07
N VAL A 77 18.51 1.75 -6.54
CA VAL A 77 18.16 1.34 -7.92
C VAL A 77 16.67 1.10 -8.09
N TYR A 78 16.04 0.46 -7.12
CA TYR A 78 14.62 0.08 -7.21
C TYR A 78 13.70 0.97 -6.39
N LYS A 79 14.21 1.70 -5.40
CA LYS A 79 13.45 2.58 -4.49
C LYS A 79 12.16 1.91 -3.96
N GLN A 80 12.23 0.63 -3.70
CA GLN A 80 11.12 -0.19 -3.23
C GLN A 80 11.45 -0.72 -1.84
N ASP A 81 10.48 -0.62 -0.95
CA ASP A 81 10.52 -1.31 0.32
C ASP A 81 10.06 -2.75 0.15
N GLY A 82 10.41 -3.58 1.09
CA GLY A 82 9.99 -4.97 1.11
C GLY A 82 9.64 -5.42 2.52
N PHE A 83 9.03 -6.59 2.60
CA PHE A 83 8.72 -7.29 3.84
C PHE A 83 9.52 -8.58 3.92
N TYR A 84 10.11 -8.88 5.08
CA TYR A 84 10.75 -10.16 5.34
C TYR A 84 10.09 -10.87 6.51
N LEU A 85 10.12 -12.20 6.46
CA LEU A 85 9.68 -13.07 7.53
C LEU A 85 10.70 -14.18 7.75
N ARG A 86 11.29 -14.22 8.94
CA ARG A 86 12.14 -15.30 9.40
C ARG A 86 11.32 -16.31 10.18
N VAL A 87 11.41 -17.57 9.80
CA VAL A 87 10.64 -18.65 10.40
C VAL A 87 11.54 -19.82 10.78
N LYS A 88 11.09 -20.57 11.79
CA LYS A 88 11.56 -21.92 12.09
C LYS A 88 10.56 -22.92 11.51
N ILE A 89 11.04 -23.85 10.69
CA ILE A 89 10.22 -24.90 10.06
C ILE A 89 10.64 -26.23 10.68
N THR A 90 9.72 -26.88 11.38
CA THR A 90 9.93 -28.19 12.02
C THR A 90 9.16 -29.27 11.28
N ASN A 91 9.82 -30.36 10.89
CA ASN A 91 9.18 -31.50 10.26
C ASN A 91 8.63 -32.47 11.31
N ASN A 92 7.31 -32.54 11.46
CA ASN A 92 6.61 -33.48 12.34
C ASN A 92 6.14 -34.76 11.60
N ASN A 93 6.50 -34.91 10.32
CA ASN A 93 6.19 -36.12 9.57
C ASN A 93 7.11 -37.27 10.00
N GLU A 94 6.67 -38.51 9.77
CA GLU A 94 7.45 -39.70 10.03
C GLU A 94 8.66 -39.91 9.10
N LYS A 95 8.76 -39.12 8.03
CA LYS A 95 9.81 -39.21 6.99
C LYS A 95 10.42 -37.84 6.75
N ALA A 96 11.67 -37.87 6.31
CA ALA A 96 12.32 -36.66 5.76
C ALA A 96 11.47 -36.01 4.66
N LYS A 97 11.42 -34.70 4.65
CA LYS A 97 10.69 -33.89 3.68
C LYS A 97 11.55 -32.74 3.19
N GLN A 98 11.43 -32.39 1.94
CA GLN A 98 12.06 -31.19 1.37
C GLN A 98 11.36 -29.94 1.90
N LYS A 99 12.09 -28.84 2.08
CA LYS A 99 11.55 -27.55 2.51
C LYS A 99 10.48 -27.05 1.56
N THR A 100 10.65 -27.27 0.24
CA THR A 100 9.68 -26.88 -0.79
C THR A 100 8.32 -27.60 -0.69
N THR A 101 8.19 -28.61 0.19
CA THR A 101 6.89 -29.19 0.53
C THR A 101 5.95 -28.13 1.12
N VAL A 102 6.50 -27.06 1.72
CA VAL A 102 5.74 -25.93 2.24
C VAL A 102 6.13 -24.67 1.51
N GLY A 103 5.17 -24.05 0.84
CA GLY A 103 5.28 -22.72 0.21
C GLY A 103 4.75 -21.62 1.12
N ALA A 104 5.10 -20.37 0.82
CA ALA A 104 4.54 -19.20 1.47
C ALA A 104 4.14 -18.14 0.43
N ILE A 105 2.99 -17.52 0.63
CA ILE A 105 2.50 -16.38 -0.15
C ILE A 105 2.16 -15.25 0.83
N ALA A 106 2.64 -14.03 0.55
CA ALA A 106 2.22 -12.84 1.28
C ALA A 106 1.19 -12.04 0.48
N ALA A 107 0.27 -11.42 1.17
CA ALA A 107 -0.78 -10.58 0.61
C ALA A 107 -1.02 -9.35 1.49
N PHE A 108 -1.46 -8.26 0.86
CA PHE A 108 -1.85 -7.04 1.57
C PHE A 108 -3.16 -7.24 2.35
N GLY A 109 -3.20 -6.70 3.57
CA GLY A 109 -4.38 -6.74 4.43
C GLY A 109 -4.42 -7.92 5.40
N GLU A 110 -5.46 -7.94 6.24
CA GLU A 110 -5.76 -9.06 7.14
C GLU A 110 -6.68 -10.04 6.41
N LEU A 111 -6.11 -11.16 5.95
CA LEU A 111 -6.81 -12.16 5.15
C LEU A 111 -6.92 -13.49 5.90
N GLU A 112 -8.08 -14.10 5.87
CA GLU A 112 -8.30 -15.45 6.37
C GLU A 112 -7.74 -16.51 5.41
N ALA A 113 -7.45 -17.70 5.91
CA ALA A 113 -6.91 -18.82 5.13
C ALA A 113 -7.78 -19.21 3.91
N THR A 114 -9.07 -18.93 3.96
CA THR A 114 -10.05 -19.21 2.89
C THR A 114 -10.17 -18.08 1.88
N ASP A 115 -9.43 -16.97 2.04
CA ASP A 115 -9.52 -15.84 1.12
C ASP A 115 -9.06 -16.23 -0.29
N PRO A 116 -9.83 -15.88 -1.34
CA PRO A 116 -9.51 -16.19 -2.73
C PRO A 116 -8.15 -15.66 -3.19
N THR A 117 -7.58 -14.66 -2.52
CA THR A 117 -6.25 -14.11 -2.82
C THR A 117 -5.17 -15.17 -2.71
N PHE A 118 -5.25 -16.06 -1.71
CA PHE A 118 -4.32 -17.19 -1.56
C PHE A 118 -4.53 -18.30 -2.61
N HIS A 119 -5.58 -18.21 -3.44
CA HIS A 119 -6.01 -19.23 -4.39
C HIS A 119 -5.76 -18.85 -5.86
N GLY A 120 -4.76 -18.03 -6.13
CA GLY A 120 -4.38 -17.67 -7.49
C GLY A 120 -5.05 -16.41 -8.05
N SER A 121 -5.73 -15.61 -7.22
CA SER A 121 -6.09 -14.26 -7.60
C SER A 121 -4.85 -13.37 -7.56
N ALA A 122 -4.39 -12.89 -8.72
CA ALA A 122 -3.21 -12.04 -8.83
C ALA A 122 -3.35 -10.64 -8.18
N LYS A 123 -4.53 -10.32 -7.64
CA LYS A 123 -4.80 -9.04 -6.96
C LYS A 123 -4.48 -9.16 -5.47
N GLY A 124 -3.66 -8.24 -4.96
CA GLY A 124 -3.32 -8.15 -3.55
C GLY A 124 -2.14 -9.01 -3.10
N LEU A 125 -1.51 -9.77 -4.00
CA LEU A 125 -0.30 -10.53 -3.68
C LEU A 125 0.95 -9.65 -3.73
N LEU A 126 1.86 -9.86 -2.77
CA LEU A 126 3.21 -9.33 -2.82
C LEU A 126 4.05 -10.19 -3.78
N SER A 127 4.93 -9.55 -4.53
CA SER A 127 5.87 -10.26 -5.39
C SER A 127 6.96 -10.91 -4.56
N PHE A 128 7.16 -12.22 -4.73
CA PHE A 128 8.23 -12.95 -4.03
C PHE A 128 9.60 -12.52 -4.55
N ASP A 129 10.52 -12.17 -3.64
CA ASP A 129 11.92 -11.88 -3.97
C ASP A 129 12.79 -13.11 -3.69
N LEU A 130 13.47 -13.57 -4.73
CA LEU A 130 14.37 -14.73 -4.65
C LEU A 130 15.74 -14.38 -4.07
N ASN A 131 16.10 -13.10 -4.06
CA ASN A 131 17.41 -12.64 -3.64
C ASN A 131 17.32 -11.99 -2.26
N LYS A 132 18.24 -12.37 -1.37
CA LYS A 132 18.41 -11.67 -0.09
C LYS A 132 18.80 -10.22 -0.36
N PRO A 133 18.07 -9.21 0.15
CA PRO A 133 18.43 -7.82 0.00
C PRO A 133 19.82 -7.52 0.56
N GLU A 134 20.59 -6.67 -0.13
CA GLU A 134 21.88 -6.19 0.39
C GLU A 134 21.67 -5.44 1.72
N GLY A 135 22.52 -5.72 2.69
CA GLY A 135 22.48 -5.05 4.00
C GLY A 135 21.55 -5.69 5.03
N LEU A 136 20.71 -6.67 4.66
CA LEU A 136 19.94 -7.40 5.66
C LEU A 136 20.86 -8.39 6.40
N SER A 137 21.12 -8.10 7.67
CA SER A 137 21.97 -8.96 8.53
C SER A 137 21.26 -10.24 8.96
N GLU A 138 19.93 -10.26 8.88
CA GLU A 138 19.12 -11.33 9.44
C GLU A 138 18.99 -12.52 8.49
N GLY A 139 19.38 -13.67 9.04
CA GLY A 139 19.17 -14.99 8.45
C GLY A 139 20.19 -15.36 7.36
N THR A 140 20.73 -16.56 7.49
CA THR A 140 21.42 -17.25 6.39
C THR A 140 20.34 -17.92 5.57
N GLN A 141 20.16 -17.47 4.34
CA GLN A 141 19.39 -18.25 3.37
C GLN A 141 20.21 -19.49 3.06
N ILE A 142 19.66 -20.67 3.37
CA ILE A 142 20.28 -21.93 2.98
C ILE A 142 20.09 -22.06 1.48
N GLU A 143 21.19 -22.24 0.73
CA GLU A 143 21.09 -22.47 -0.72
C GLU A 143 20.41 -23.82 -1.00
N GLY A 144 19.49 -23.83 -1.96
CA GLY A 144 18.82 -25.03 -2.43
C GLY A 144 17.53 -25.37 -1.68
N ASP A 145 17.16 -26.63 -1.74
CA ASP A 145 15.95 -27.20 -1.12
C ASP A 145 16.37 -28.23 -0.05
N PRO A 146 16.64 -27.80 1.20
CA PRO A 146 17.14 -28.69 2.24
C PRO A 146 16.11 -29.76 2.61
N SER A 147 16.60 -30.98 2.86
CA SER A 147 15.81 -32.02 3.50
C SER A 147 15.78 -31.80 5.00
N ILE A 148 14.61 -31.93 5.61
CA ILE A 148 14.38 -31.80 7.04
C ILE A 148 14.00 -33.19 7.57
N GLU A 149 14.83 -33.78 8.44
CA GLU A 149 14.55 -35.08 9.04
C GLU A 149 13.39 -35.02 10.04
N PRO A 150 12.74 -36.14 10.38
CA PRO A 150 11.66 -36.16 11.37
C PRO A 150 12.10 -35.56 12.70
N GLY A 151 11.33 -34.59 13.19
CA GLY A 151 11.60 -33.86 14.44
C GLY A 151 12.70 -32.79 14.36
N GLU A 152 13.40 -32.69 13.24
CA GLU A 152 14.39 -31.63 13.02
C GLU A 152 13.73 -30.33 12.54
N SER A 153 14.49 -29.23 12.69
CA SER A 153 14.06 -27.90 12.30
C SER A 153 15.14 -27.18 11.52
N ILE A 154 14.72 -26.30 10.60
CA ILE A 154 15.58 -25.34 9.95
C ILE A 154 15.04 -23.93 10.15
N GLU A 155 15.92 -22.94 10.08
CA GLU A 155 15.52 -21.54 9.98
C GLU A 155 15.53 -21.13 8.51
N TRP A 156 14.49 -20.38 8.11
CA TRP A 156 14.33 -19.89 6.75
C TRP A 156 13.87 -18.43 6.76
N VAL A 157 14.27 -17.67 5.74
CA VAL A 157 13.80 -16.28 5.56
C VAL A 157 13.12 -16.16 4.21
N TYR A 158 11.92 -15.60 4.23
CA TYR A 158 11.16 -15.21 3.04
C TYR A 158 11.26 -13.71 2.83
N PHE A 159 11.27 -13.29 1.57
CA PHE A 159 11.33 -11.89 1.16
C PHE A 159 10.24 -11.60 0.14
N TRP A 160 9.56 -10.47 0.29
CA TRP A 160 8.55 -10.00 -0.65
C TRP A 160 8.72 -8.51 -0.90
N ASP A 161 8.51 -8.08 -2.17
CA ASP A 161 8.43 -6.67 -2.51
C ASP A 161 7.07 -6.11 -2.08
N THR A 162 7.09 -5.06 -1.26
CA THR A 162 5.90 -4.24 -0.99
C THR A 162 5.89 -3.11 -2.01
N LYS A 163 5.00 -3.16 -2.97
CA LYS A 163 4.86 -2.12 -3.98
C LYS A 163 4.47 -0.80 -3.32
N ASP A 164 5.01 0.31 -3.85
CA ASP A 164 4.58 1.67 -3.53
C ASP A 164 4.70 2.05 -2.04
N ASN A 165 5.76 1.56 -1.35
CA ASN A 165 6.00 1.86 0.06
C ASN A 165 4.80 1.51 0.95
N TYR A 166 4.21 0.36 0.74
CA TYR A 166 3.10 -0.10 1.56
C TYR A 166 3.56 -0.40 2.99
N TYR A 167 2.90 0.23 3.95
CA TYR A 167 2.98 -0.05 5.37
C TYR A 167 1.58 -0.30 5.90
N GLY A 168 1.38 -1.44 6.52
CA GLY A 168 0.08 -1.84 7.03
C GLY A 168 0.01 -3.34 7.28
N PRO A 169 -1.20 -3.91 7.44
CA PRO A 169 -1.38 -5.33 7.64
C PRO A 169 -0.90 -6.16 6.44
N ILE A 170 -0.14 -7.22 6.72
CA ILE A 170 0.29 -8.23 5.76
C ILE A 170 -0.09 -9.60 6.30
N SER A 171 -0.73 -10.42 5.48
CA SER A 171 -1.02 -11.81 5.78
C SER A 171 -0.09 -12.73 5.00
N VAL A 172 0.53 -13.69 5.68
CA VAL A 172 1.36 -14.72 5.06
C VAL A 172 0.68 -16.07 5.18
N GLY A 173 0.21 -16.60 4.05
CA GLY A 173 -0.37 -17.93 3.94
C GLY A 173 0.69 -18.99 3.66
N PHE A 174 0.69 -20.06 4.44
CA PHE A 174 1.54 -21.25 4.25
C PHE A 174 0.69 -22.41 3.75
N PHE A 175 1.14 -23.09 2.70
CA PHE A 175 0.40 -24.15 2.04
C PHE A 175 1.34 -25.21 1.45
N GLY A 176 0.83 -26.44 1.33
CA GLY A 176 1.51 -27.53 0.63
C GLY A 176 1.19 -27.59 -0.86
N ASN A 177 0.01 -27.14 -1.25
CA ASN A 177 -0.40 -27.07 -2.66
C ASN A 177 -1.30 -25.86 -2.89
N VAL A 178 -0.78 -24.86 -3.62
CA VAL A 178 -1.48 -23.62 -3.96
C VAL A 178 -2.80 -23.86 -4.73
N ALA A 179 -2.82 -24.92 -5.55
CA ALA A 179 -3.95 -25.16 -6.44
C ALA A 179 -5.21 -25.71 -5.71
N THR A 180 -5.01 -26.37 -4.57
CA THR A 180 -6.11 -27.03 -3.84
C THR A 180 -6.47 -26.39 -2.53
N ASN A 181 -5.68 -25.44 -2.04
CA ASN A 181 -5.88 -24.77 -0.73
C ASN A 181 -5.89 -25.70 0.48
N GLU A 182 -5.47 -26.91 0.30
CA GLU A 182 -5.42 -27.85 1.40
C GLU A 182 -4.31 -27.41 2.37
N ASN A 183 -4.68 -27.26 3.63
CA ASN A 183 -3.80 -26.94 4.75
C ASN A 183 -3.11 -25.57 4.69
N CYS A 184 -3.86 -24.52 4.39
CA CYS A 184 -3.37 -23.15 4.52
C CYS A 184 -3.42 -22.70 5.98
N GLY A 185 -2.25 -22.47 6.60
CA GLY A 185 -2.13 -21.72 7.85
C GLY A 185 -1.78 -20.27 7.52
N VAL A 186 -2.34 -19.30 8.23
CA VAL A 186 -2.07 -17.87 8.00
C VAL A 186 -1.48 -17.24 9.24
N MET A 187 -0.45 -16.40 9.04
CA MET A 187 0.10 -15.50 10.05
C MET A 187 -0.17 -14.05 9.63
N HIS A 188 -0.40 -13.17 10.60
CA HIS A 188 -0.71 -11.76 10.39
C HIS A 188 0.39 -10.88 10.98
N PHE A 189 0.84 -9.90 10.19
CA PHE A 189 1.89 -8.97 10.57
C PHE A 189 1.40 -7.54 10.31
N ASP A 190 1.88 -6.60 11.11
CA ASP A 190 1.64 -5.18 10.91
C ASP A 190 2.97 -4.47 10.72
N THR A 191 3.17 -3.90 9.54
CA THR A 191 4.40 -3.20 9.18
C THR A 191 4.33 -1.69 9.46
N THR A 192 3.26 -1.21 10.07
CA THR A 192 3.04 0.22 10.37
C THR A 192 4.15 0.84 11.24
N ASP A 193 4.76 0.05 12.13
CA ASP A 193 5.86 0.49 12.98
C ASP A 193 7.12 0.90 12.18
N GLY A 194 7.28 0.41 10.95
CA GLY A 194 8.36 0.80 10.03
C GLY A 194 8.18 2.16 9.37
N MET A 195 7.02 2.81 9.51
CA MET A 195 6.76 4.13 8.91
C MET A 195 7.52 5.23 9.61
N THR A 196 8.14 6.13 8.84
CA THR A 196 8.64 7.40 9.36
C THR A 196 7.49 8.33 9.75
N ASP A 197 7.77 9.37 10.55
CA ASP A 197 6.74 10.33 10.93
C ASP A 197 6.19 11.11 9.72
N GLU A 198 7.03 11.35 8.70
CA GLU A 198 6.59 11.96 7.43
C GLU A 198 5.63 11.03 6.68
N MET A 199 5.91 9.72 6.65
CA MET A 199 5.01 8.73 6.01
C MET A 199 3.67 8.64 6.75
N LYS A 200 3.68 8.63 8.09
CA LYS A 200 2.47 8.64 8.90
C LYS A 200 1.62 9.89 8.65
N ALA A 201 2.28 11.05 8.55
CA ALA A 201 1.60 12.31 8.22
C ALA A 201 0.99 12.29 6.82
N ALA A 202 1.73 11.78 5.82
CA ALA A 202 1.23 11.66 4.44
C ALA A 202 0.04 10.70 4.34
N ASN A 203 0.07 9.57 5.04
CA ASN A 203 -1.07 8.64 5.07
C ASN A 203 -2.29 9.25 5.74
N ALA A 204 -2.11 9.96 6.87
CA ALA A 204 -3.22 10.64 7.54
C ALA A 204 -3.83 11.73 6.64
N GLU A 205 -3.02 12.44 5.84
CA GLU A 205 -3.51 13.40 4.85
C GLU A 205 -4.31 12.69 3.75
N ALA A 206 -3.80 11.57 3.21
CA ALA A 206 -4.48 10.78 2.18
C ALA A 206 -5.83 10.23 2.69
N GLU A 207 -5.88 9.71 3.91
CA GLU A 207 -7.12 9.27 4.56
C GLU A 207 -8.11 10.42 4.75
N ALA A 208 -7.64 11.61 5.16
CA ALA A 208 -8.49 12.79 5.31
C ALA A 208 -9.05 13.27 3.96
N ILE A 209 -8.30 13.13 2.87
CA ILE A 209 -8.74 13.41 1.50
C ILE A 209 -9.79 12.37 1.06
N ALA A 210 -9.53 11.09 1.29
CA ALA A 210 -10.46 10.00 0.96
C ALA A 210 -11.80 10.15 1.73
N ALA A 211 -11.74 10.51 3.00
CA ALA A 211 -12.93 10.77 3.82
C ALA A 211 -13.81 11.91 3.29
N LYS A 212 -13.24 12.83 2.51
CA LYS A 212 -13.95 13.91 1.81
C LYS A 212 -14.40 13.53 0.40
N GLY A 213 -14.35 12.24 0.05
CA GLY A 213 -14.67 11.76 -1.30
C GLY A 213 -13.63 12.17 -2.34
N GLY A 214 -12.36 12.26 -1.96
CA GLY A 214 -11.25 12.62 -2.84
C GLY A 214 -10.30 11.48 -3.12
N VAL A 215 -9.27 11.80 -3.90
CA VAL A 215 -8.12 10.93 -4.19
C VAL A 215 -6.82 11.65 -3.92
N ASP A 216 -5.80 10.89 -3.54
CA ASP A 216 -4.44 11.37 -3.32
C ASP A 216 -3.45 10.53 -4.12
N TYR A 217 -2.81 11.15 -5.11
CA TYR A 217 -1.82 10.53 -5.98
C TYR A 217 -0.47 11.26 -5.90
N SER A 218 0.57 10.65 -6.43
CA SER A 218 1.95 11.18 -6.37
C SER A 218 2.13 12.57 -7.01
N ALA A 219 1.28 12.95 -7.96
CA ALA A 219 1.38 14.23 -8.68
C ALA A 219 0.30 15.23 -8.28
N TYR A 220 -0.79 14.79 -7.67
CA TYR A 220 -1.89 15.66 -7.27
C TYR A 220 -2.79 14.98 -6.25
N SER A 221 -3.53 15.80 -5.51
CA SER A 221 -4.73 15.39 -4.80
C SER A 221 -5.93 16.22 -5.27
N VAL A 222 -7.13 15.65 -5.15
CA VAL A 222 -8.37 16.34 -5.44
C VAL A 222 -9.49 15.82 -4.56
N THR A 223 -10.30 16.71 -3.97
CA THR A 223 -11.51 16.35 -3.23
C THR A 223 -12.74 16.74 -4.02
N ALA A 224 -13.82 15.95 -3.89
CA ALA A 224 -15.08 16.26 -4.51
C ALA A 224 -15.60 17.61 -4.02
N ALA A 225 -15.96 18.49 -4.96
CA ALA A 225 -16.66 19.73 -4.64
C ALA A 225 -18.12 19.43 -4.23
N LYS A 226 -18.78 20.39 -3.60
CA LYS A 226 -20.21 20.25 -3.26
C LYS A 226 -21.04 19.98 -4.53
N GLY A 227 -21.85 18.95 -4.50
CA GLY A 227 -22.67 18.51 -5.66
C GLY A 227 -21.90 17.63 -6.64
N TRP A 228 -20.75 17.10 -6.24
CA TRP A 228 -19.95 16.15 -7.01
C TRP A 228 -19.68 14.89 -6.21
N ALA A 229 -19.57 13.76 -6.87
CA ALA A 229 -19.24 12.47 -6.26
C ALA A 229 -18.11 11.77 -7.02
N LEU A 230 -17.16 11.20 -6.29
CA LEU A 230 -16.16 10.27 -6.81
C LEU A 230 -16.86 8.96 -7.22
N VAL A 231 -16.71 8.55 -8.49
CA VAL A 231 -17.41 7.37 -9.04
C VAL A 231 -16.48 6.26 -9.50
N GLU A 232 -15.22 6.59 -9.83
CA GLU A 232 -14.23 5.62 -10.32
C GLU A 232 -12.82 6.07 -9.96
N THR A 233 -11.95 5.12 -9.59
CA THR A 233 -10.52 5.31 -9.43
C THR A 233 -9.75 4.25 -10.21
N ASN A 234 -8.54 4.63 -10.66
CA ASN A 234 -7.56 3.69 -11.19
C ASN A 234 -6.17 4.12 -10.69
N ASP A 235 -5.74 3.48 -9.63
CA ASP A 235 -4.51 3.84 -8.91
C ASP A 235 -3.26 3.56 -9.75
N ASP A 236 -3.23 2.50 -10.55
CA ASP A 236 -2.12 2.17 -11.48
C ASP A 236 -1.85 3.31 -12.49
N ARG A 237 -2.87 4.09 -12.82
CA ARG A 237 -2.80 5.21 -13.77
C ARG A 237 -2.83 6.57 -13.11
N GLY A 238 -2.98 6.61 -11.79
CA GLY A 238 -3.22 7.85 -11.05
C GLY A 238 -4.38 8.63 -11.65
N SER A 239 -5.54 7.98 -11.84
CA SER A 239 -6.72 8.62 -12.45
C SER A 239 -7.99 8.42 -11.63
N ALA A 240 -8.86 9.44 -11.64
CA ALA A 240 -10.14 9.40 -10.96
C ALA A 240 -11.22 10.05 -11.83
N VAL A 241 -12.47 9.64 -11.63
CA VAL A 241 -13.65 10.19 -12.29
C VAL A 241 -14.64 10.68 -11.24
N PHE A 242 -15.10 11.91 -11.41
CA PHE A 242 -16.13 12.53 -10.60
C PHE A 242 -17.32 12.91 -11.48
N ASN A 243 -18.52 12.71 -10.98
CA ASN A 243 -19.74 13.14 -11.66
C ASN A 243 -20.47 14.18 -10.81
N PRO A 244 -21.11 15.18 -11.43
CA PRO A 244 -22.11 16.00 -10.75
C PRO A 244 -23.27 15.12 -10.25
N ASP A 245 -23.85 15.47 -9.13
CA ASP A 245 -24.99 14.74 -8.56
C ASP A 245 -26.12 14.54 -9.56
N GLY A 246 -26.55 13.28 -9.72
CA GLY A 246 -27.60 12.92 -10.68
C GLY A 246 -27.21 12.99 -12.16
N SER A 247 -25.93 13.20 -12.48
CA SER A 247 -25.42 13.28 -13.86
C SER A 247 -24.51 12.10 -14.20
N THR A 248 -24.41 11.78 -15.49
CA THR A 248 -23.41 10.84 -16.03
C THR A 248 -22.24 11.55 -16.70
N LYS A 249 -22.24 12.90 -16.72
CA LYS A 249 -21.13 13.70 -17.23
C LYS A 249 -19.94 13.60 -16.30
N ARG A 250 -18.74 13.69 -16.84
CA ARG A 250 -17.51 13.38 -16.12
C ARG A 250 -16.59 14.58 -16.02
N PHE A 251 -16.06 14.77 -14.83
CA PHE A 251 -14.77 15.39 -14.58
C PHE A 251 -13.77 14.26 -14.33
N GLN A 252 -12.77 14.12 -15.17
CA GLN A 252 -11.75 13.08 -15.05
C GLN A 252 -10.39 13.70 -14.80
N THR A 253 -9.63 13.08 -13.94
CA THR A 253 -8.24 13.42 -13.63
C THR A 253 -7.30 12.30 -14.05
N LYS A 254 -6.06 12.64 -14.42
CA LYS A 254 -5.06 11.62 -14.79
C LYS A 254 -3.64 12.17 -14.74
N ILE A 255 -2.67 11.31 -14.42
CA ILE A 255 -1.23 11.62 -14.55
C ILE A 255 -0.76 11.30 -15.97
N MET A 256 -0.01 12.23 -16.58
CA MET A 256 0.56 12.13 -17.92
C MET A 256 2.08 12.29 -17.89
N SER A 257 2.74 11.83 -18.96
CA SER A 257 4.22 11.84 -19.04
C SER A 257 4.82 12.97 -19.86
N ARG A 258 4.06 13.56 -20.79
CA ARG A 258 4.53 14.65 -21.67
C ARG A 258 4.34 15.99 -21.01
N GLU A 259 5.02 17.03 -21.51
CA GLU A 259 4.84 18.40 -21.07
C GLU A 259 3.41 18.91 -21.35
N PRO A 260 2.86 19.83 -20.51
CA PRO A 260 1.49 20.31 -20.63
C PRO A 260 1.13 20.83 -22.03
N LEU A 261 1.99 21.68 -22.63
CA LEU A 261 1.76 22.21 -23.97
C LEU A 261 1.73 21.10 -25.02
N ALA A 262 2.67 20.14 -24.95
CA ALA A 262 2.74 19.03 -25.91
C ALA A 262 1.52 18.10 -25.82
N GLU A 263 0.93 17.90 -24.64
CA GLU A 263 -0.32 17.15 -24.48
C GLU A 263 -1.50 17.93 -25.05
N ALA A 264 -1.58 19.24 -24.80
CA ALA A 264 -2.64 20.10 -25.31
C ALA A 264 -2.61 20.21 -26.85
N GLU A 265 -1.43 20.37 -27.45
CA GLU A 265 -1.24 20.38 -28.90
C GLU A 265 -1.58 19.02 -29.53
N ALA A 266 -1.24 17.92 -28.89
CA ALA A 266 -1.58 16.57 -29.36
C ALA A 266 -3.09 16.35 -29.41
N ILE A 267 -3.82 16.81 -28.39
CA ILE A 267 -5.30 16.77 -28.40
C ILE A 267 -5.86 17.69 -29.44
N GLN A 268 -5.38 18.95 -29.58
CA GLN A 268 -5.79 19.85 -30.63
C GLN A 268 -5.60 19.25 -32.04
N GLY A 269 -4.49 18.52 -32.24
CA GLY A 269 -4.22 17.78 -33.48
C GLY A 269 -5.30 16.72 -33.80
N ASN A 270 -5.80 16.00 -32.79
CA ASN A 270 -6.89 15.03 -32.94
C ASN A 270 -8.22 15.68 -33.37
N TYR A 271 -8.38 16.96 -33.13
CA TYR A 271 -9.51 17.77 -33.60
C TYR A 271 -9.17 18.59 -34.87
N ASN A 272 -8.16 18.17 -35.65
CA ASN A 272 -7.69 18.83 -36.87
C ASN A 272 -7.31 20.32 -36.69
N GLY A 273 -6.76 20.68 -35.55
CA GLY A 273 -6.35 22.01 -35.18
C GLY A 273 -7.51 22.98 -34.84
N LYS A 274 -8.74 22.47 -34.80
CA LYS A 274 -9.93 23.26 -34.44
C LYS A 274 -10.08 23.37 -32.94
N GLY A 275 -10.83 24.37 -32.48
CA GLY A 275 -10.98 24.69 -31.06
C GLY A 275 -10.02 25.77 -30.60
N VAL A 276 -10.00 26.04 -29.28
CA VAL A 276 -9.21 27.11 -28.67
C VAL A 276 -8.21 26.51 -27.71
N LEU A 277 -6.93 26.89 -27.90
CA LEU A 277 -5.85 26.58 -26.96
C LEU A 277 -5.41 27.91 -26.31
N ASP A 278 -5.50 27.99 -24.99
CA ASP A 278 -5.12 29.15 -24.19
C ASP A 278 -4.56 28.75 -22.84
N GLU A 279 -4.17 29.74 -22.06
CA GLU A 279 -3.76 29.56 -20.65
C GLU A 279 -4.81 30.14 -19.72
N VAL A 280 -5.03 29.46 -18.59
CA VAL A 280 -5.92 29.94 -17.54
C VAL A 280 -5.25 29.73 -16.18
N ASP A 281 -5.36 30.71 -15.29
CA ASP A 281 -4.93 30.60 -13.91
C ASP A 281 -6.09 30.13 -13.03
N VAL A 282 -5.82 29.11 -12.20
CA VAL A 282 -6.73 28.66 -11.15
C VAL A 282 -5.94 28.58 -9.85
N LYS A 283 -6.22 29.46 -8.91
CA LYS A 283 -5.54 29.57 -7.60
C LYS A 283 -4.01 29.61 -7.69
N GLY A 284 -3.48 30.37 -8.66
CA GLY A 284 -2.05 30.53 -8.87
C GLY A 284 -1.36 29.37 -9.59
N VAL A 285 -2.13 28.40 -10.09
CA VAL A 285 -1.66 27.36 -11.01
C VAL A 285 -2.03 27.72 -12.43
N THR A 286 -1.04 27.86 -13.30
CA THR A 286 -1.25 28.08 -14.74
C THR A 286 -1.55 26.74 -15.43
N TRP A 287 -2.70 26.67 -16.08
CA TRP A 287 -3.17 25.51 -16.84
C TRP A 287 -3.17 25.82 -18.33
N MET A 288 -2.59 24.94 -19.15
CA MET A 288 -2.83 24.89 -20.59
C MET A 288 -4.21 24.33 -20.82
N ARG A 289 -5.14 25.14 -21.36
CA ARG A 289 -6.52 24.74 -21.62
C ARG A 289 -6.78 24.61 -23.12
N TYR A 290 -7.27 23.45 -23.52
CA TYR A 290 -7.82 23.24 -24.86
C TYR A 290 -9.32 23.01 -24.78
N THR A 291 -10.08 23.84 -25.46
CA THR A 291 -11.55 23.74 -25.61
C THR A 291 -11.88 23.30 -27.02
N ALA A 292 -12.44 22.11 -27.19
CA ALA A 292 -12.86 21.57 -28.46
C ALA A 292 -14.17 22.29 -28.95
N GLU A 293 -14.42 22.29 -30.28
CA GLU A 293 -15.68 22.82 -30.82
C GLU A 293 -16.94 22.14 -30.27
N THR A 294 -16.80 20.91 -29.79
CA THR A 294 -17.85 20.13 -29.10
C THR A 294 -18.21 20.68 -27.72
N GLY A 295 -17.40 21.58 -27.16
CA GLY A 295 -17.52 22.08 -25.78
C GLY A 295 -16.80 21.22 -24.74
N THR A 296 -16.09 20.14 -25.14
CA THR A 296 -15.26 19.37 -24.27
C THR A 296 -13.99 20.15 -23.90
N VAL A 297 -13.59 20.15 -22.64
CA VAL A 297 -12.43 20.90 -22.15
C VAL A 297 -11.36 19.93 -21.63
N TYR A 298 -10.13 20.20 -22.03
CA TYR A 298 -8.93 19.49 -21.58
C TYR A 298 -7.97 20.50 -20.95
N MET A 299 -7.46 20.19 -19.79
CA MET A 299 -6.54 21.04 -19.05
C MET A 299 -5.30 20.28 -18.61
N TYR A 300 -4.17 20.94 -18.67
CA TYR A 300 -2.87 20.33 -18.34
C TYR A 300 -2.03 21.30 -17.53
N ALA A 301 -1.47 20.84 -16.42
CA ALA A 301 -0.52 21.60 -15.62
C ALA A 301 0.67 20.76 -15.22
N LYS A 302 1.81 21.41 -15.01
CA LYS A 302 3.01 20.76 -14.51
C LYS A 302 2.96 20.70 -12.98
N ALA A 303 3.03 19.51 -12.41
CA ALA A 303 3.15 19.30 -10.98
C ALA A 303 4.61 19.50 -10.51
N PRO A 304 4.87 19.91 -9.25
CA PRO A 304 6.19 20.04 -8.67
C PRO A 304 7.06 18.77 -8.79
N CYS A 305 6.47 17.58 -8.69
CA CYS A 305 7.17 16.30 -8.90
C CYS A 305 7.62 16.06 -10.36
N GLY A 306 7.38 17.00 -11.28
CA GLY A 306 7.77 16.88 -12.69
C GLY A 306 6.83 16.09 -13.59
N LYS A 307 5.72 15.59 -13.08
CA LYS A 307 4.65 14.99 -13.89
C LYS A 307 3.67 16.02 -14.42
N THR A 308 2.93 15.70 -15.47
CA THR A 308 1.83 16.51 -15.96
C THR A 308 0.52 15.95 -15.44
N VAL A 309 -0.31 16.82 -14.87
CA VAL A 309 -1.66 16.49 -14.43
C VAL A 309 -2.64 16.93 -15.50
N HIS A 310 -3.49 16.03 -15.93
CA HIS A 310 -4.53 16.22 -16.91
C HIS A 310 -5.90 16.23 -16.23
N MET A 311 -6.73 17.23 -16.59
CA MET A 311 -8.13 17.31 -16.22
C MET A 311 -8.97 17.36 -17.50
N PHE A 312 -10.11 16.70 -17.46
CA PHE A 312 -11.01 16.58 -18.59
C PHE A 312 -12.45 16.81 -18.12
N PHE A 313 -13.21 17.62 -18.82
CA PHE A 313 -14.65 17.78 -18.56
C PHE A 313 -15.46 17.44 -19.79
N ASP A 314 -16.50 16.63 -19.61
CA ASP A 314 -17.44 16.30 -20.67
C ASP A 314 -18.15 17.55 -21.17
N ASN A 315 -18.54 17.54 -22.46
CA ASN A 315 -19.42 18.52 -23.06
C ASN A 315 -20.66 18.75 -22.20
N GLY A 316 -20.95 20.03 -21.94
CA GLY A 316 -22.10 20.49 -21.16
C GLY A 316 -21.85 20.50 -19.63
N ILE A 317 -20.62 20.34 -19.19
CA ILE A 317 -20.13 20.87 -17.92
C ILE A 317 -19.60 22.26 -18.24
N THR A 318 -20.23 23.30 -17.69
CA THR A 318 -19.76 24.67 -17.90
C THR A 318 -18.47 24.92 -17.11
N TRP A 319 -17.74 25.97 -17.46
CA TRP A 319 -16.58 26.38 -16.69
C TRP A 319 -16.94 26.69 -15.22
N ASP A 320 -18.07 27.35 -15.00
CA ASP A 320 -18.53 27.67 -13.64
C ASP A 320 -18.88 26.44 -12.84
N ASP A 321 -19.36 25.36 -13.45
CA ASP A 321 -19.63 24.10 -12.82
C ASP A 321 -18.29 23.33 -12.46
N ALA A 322 -17.31 23.41 -13.36
CA ALA A 322 -16.03 22.72 -13.21
C ALA A 322 -15.07 23.45 -12.25
N LEU A 323 -15.15 24.76 -12.15
CA LEU A 323 -14.24 25.60 -11.37
C LEU A 323 -14.12 25.16 -9.90
N PRO A 324 -15.19 24.82 -9.17
CA PRO A 324 -15.07 24.31 -7.81
C PRO A 324 -14.27 23.00 -7.70
N MET A 325 -14.32 22.12 -8.69
CA MET A 325 -13.50 20.93 -8.76
C MET A 325 -12.03 21.28 -9.02
N MET A 326 -11.79 22.20 -9.98
CA MET A 326 -10.44 22.68 -10.29
C MET A 326 -9.77 23.36 -9.11
N GLU A 327 -10.53 24.13 -8.33
CA GLU A 327 -10.06 24.80 -7.11
C GLU A 327 -9.70 23.85 -5.98
N ASN A 328 -10.20 22.62 -6.00
CA ASN A 328 -9.90 21.56 -5.03
C ASN A 328 -8.71 20.69 -5.46
N VAL A 329 -8.09 20.98 -6.61
CA VAL A 329 -6.88 20.29 -7.06
C VAL A 329 -5.65 20.91 -6.39
N VAL A 330 -4.82 20.07 -5.79
CA VAL A 330 -3.52 20.45 -5.25
C VAL A 330 -2.45 19.67 -6.01
N LEU A 331 -1.55 20.35 -6.70
CA LEU A 331 -0.41 19.75 -7.40
C LEU A 331 0.73 19.47 -6.40
N LYS A 332 1.40 18.32 -6.56
CA LYS A 332 2.48 17.82 -5.65
C LYS A 332 3.83 17.69 -6.33
#